data_c98ccb3393b433746e8e2f489f2bcdea
#
_entry.id   c98ccb3393b433746e8e2f489f2bcdea
#
_cell.length_a   1.000
_cell.length_b   1.000
_cell.length_c   1.000
_cell.angle_alpha   90.00
_cell.angle_beta   90.00
_cell.angle_gamma   90.00
#
_symmetry.space_group_name_H-M   'P 1'
#
loop_
_entity.id
_entity.type
_entity.pdbx_description
1 polymer ?
#
loop_
_entity_poly.entity_id
_entity_poly.type
_entity_poly.pdbx_seq_one_letter_code
_entity_poly.pdbx_strand_id
1 'polypeptide(L)'
;MTKIKALIFSAIMICLCFSCVDEEEYSDSPRGNFEALWRIIDSRYCFFDYKQNAYGLDWNEVYSRYSRRIDDNMSDSQLFEVLGDMLGELKDGHVNMYAPFDQSRYWSWHEDFPANYNDSLQRRYLGTDYKIAAGLKYRKLSNNVGYIYCGSFSQTFGAGNLDAIFLDLATCNALIVDIRDNGGGMMSEAEKLAARFTDKEVTVGYMQHKTGSGHNDFSSLEKQTLKPSNGLRWHKRVAVLTNRSVFSAANE
;
A
#
# COMPACT_ATOMS: atom_id res chain seq x y z
N MET A 1 -20.38 -31.19 43.12
CA MET A 1 -20.16 -30.76 41.73
C MET A 1 -20.04 -29.23 41.54
N THR A 2 -20.64 -28.39 42.33
CA THR A 2 -20.62 -26.91 42.22
C THR A 2 -19.29 -26.27 42.58
N LYS A 3 -18.58 -26.75 43.59
CA LYS A 3 -17.28 -26.18 44.03
C LYS A 3 -16.13 -26.43 43.05
N ILE A 4 -16.11 -27.59 42.36
CA ILE A 4 -15.10 -27.95 41.35
C ILE A 4 -15.29 -27.09 40.08
N LYS A 5 -16.55 -26.85 39.67
CA LYS A 5 -16.84 -25.99 38.51
C LYS A 5 -16.43 -24.52 38.75
N ALA A 6 -16.63 -24.03 39.97
CA ALA A 6 -16.20 -22.67 40.36
C ALA A 6 -14.66 -22.54 40.37
N LEU A 7 -13.95 -23.58 40.82
CA LEU A 7 -12.47 -23.59 40.81
C LEU A 7 -11.88 -23.61 39.42
N ILE A 8 -12.49 -24.42 38.52
CA ILE A 8 -12.08 -24.50 37.10
C ILE A 8 -12.37 -23.17 36.38
N PHE A 9 -13.52 -22.54 36.65
CA PHE A 9 -13.86 -21.25 36.06
C PHE A 9 -12.92 -20.13 36.55
N SER A 10 -12.56 -20.15 37.85
CA SER A 10 -11.58 -19.21 38.43
C SER A 10 -10.17 -19.41 37.86
N ALA A 11 -9.74 -20.65 37.63
CA ALA A 11 -8.43 -20.95 37.03
C ALA A 11 -8.36 -20.54 35.55
N ILE A 12 -9.43 -20.72 34.77
CA ILE A 12 -9.51 -20.26 33.37
C ILE A 12 -9.51 -18.73 33.29
N MET A 13 -10.15 -18.03 34.22
CA MET A 13 -10.20 -16.57 34.26
C MET A 13 -8.83 -15.97 34.65
N ILE A 14 -8.00 -16.67 35.44
CA ILE A 14 -6.64 -16.26 35.79
C ILE A 14 -5.70 -16.47 34.60
N CYS A 15 -5.87 -17.51 33.78
CA CYS A 15 -5.08 -17.74 32.57
C CYS A 15 -5.33 -16.71 31.45
N LEU A 16 -6.48 -16.02 31.45
CA LEU A 16 -6.81 -14.98 30.46
C LEU A 16 -6.16 -13.61 30.76
N CYS A 17 -5.60 -13.45 31.96
CA CYS A 17 -4.96 -12.19 32.38
C CYS A 17 -3.45 -12.11 32.06
N PHE A 18 -2.83 -13.14 31.51
CA PHE A 18 -1.41 -13.18 31.16
C PHE A 18 -1.14 -13.02 29.67
N SER A 19 -1.97 -12.29 28.96
CA SER A 19 -1.59 -11.74 27.66
C SER A 19 -0.96 -10.35 27.88
N CYS A 20 0.06 -10.28 28.72
CA CYS A 20 1.00 -9.17 28.66
C CYS A 20 1.83 -9.39 27.40
N VAL A 21 1.55 -8.66 26.36
CA VAL A 21 2.58 -8.32 25.38
C VAL A 21 3.59 -7.49 26.18
N ASP A 22 4.80 -7.99 26.40
CA ASP A 22 5.89 -7.18 26.91
C ASP A 22 6.13 -6.06 25.90
N GLU A 23 5.53 -4.90 26.12
CA GLU A 23 5.92 -3.70 25.39
C GLU A 23 7.31 -3.30 25.90
N GLU A 24 8.30 -3.32 25.01
CA GLU A 24 9.62 -2.80 25.34
C GLU A 24 9.47 -1.32 25.70
N GLU A 25 9.71 -0.96 26.97
CA GLU A 25 9.71 0.42 27.43
C GLU A 25 11.00 1.10 26.98
N TYR A 26 10.88 2.05 26.07
CA TYR A 26 11.98 2.93 25.69
C TYR A 26 11.93 4.21 26.53
N SER A 27 13.10 4.73 26.89
CA SER A 27 13.17 6.03 27.56
C SER A 27 12.69 7.14 26.62
N ASP A 28 11.93 8.10 27.15
CA ASP A 28 11.57 9.31 26.43
C ASP A 28 12.77 10.26 26.35
N SER A 29 13.67 9.92 25.45
CA SER A 29 14.92 10.63 25.18
C SER A 29 15.28 10.48 23.70
N PRO A 30 16.13 11.35 23.13
CA PRO A 30 16.59 11.20 21.76
C PRO A 30 17.16 9.81 21.47
N ARG A 31 17.96 9.26 22.38
CA ARG A 31 18.51 7.91 22.27
C ARG A 31 17.42 6.83 22.30
N GLY A 32 16.50 6.90 23.27
CA GLY A 32 15.42 5.94 23.39
C GLY A 32 14.50 5.94 22.17
N ASN A 33 14.14 7.11 21.65
CA ASN A 33 13.32 7.24 20.46
C ASN A 33 14.01 6.70 19.20
N PHE A 34 15.32 6.90 19.06
CA PHE A 34 16.12 6.30 17.99
C PHE A 34 16.11 4.77 18.07
N GLU A 35 16.40 4.20 19.25
CA GLU A 35 16.40 2.75 19.46
C GLU A 35 15.03 2.13 19.15
N ALA A 36 13.96 2.77 19.66
CA ALA A 36 12.59 2.33 19.40
C ALA A 36 12.26 2.30 17.91
N LEU A 37 12.55 3.40 17.20
CA LEU A 37 12.24 3.47 15.77
C LEU A 37 13.06 2.45 14.97
N TRP A 38 14.37 2.32 15.23
CA TRP A 38 15.21 1.36 14.53
C TRP A 38 14.69 -0.06 14.72
N ARG A 39 14.32 -0.47 15.95
CA ARG A 39 13.77 -1.81 16.24
C ARG A 39 12.39 -2.04 15.64
N ILE A 40 11.51 -1.03 15.64
CA ILE A 40 10.21 -1.12 14.98
C ILE A 40 10.41 -1.45 13.50
N ILE A 41 11.32 -0.76 12.84
CA ILE A 41 11.63 -1.02 11.43
C ILE A 41 12.25 -2.41 11.27
N ASP A 42 13.25 -2.77 12.08
CA ASP A 42 13.91 -4.07 12.01
C ASP A 42 12.93 -5.24 12.13
N SER A 43 11.98 -5.14 13.08
CA SER A 43 11.00 -6.20 13.33
C SER A 43 9.83 -6.23 12.34
N ARG A 44 9.51 -5.11 11.67
CA ARG A 44 8.27 -5.00 10.87
C ARG A 44 8.47 -4.79 9.38
N TYR A 45 9.62 -4.25 8.96
CA TYR A 45 9.87 -3.98 7.55
C TYR A 45 10.10 -5.28 6.77
N CYS A 46 9.41 -5.44 5.64
CA CYS A 46 9.36 -6.72 4.92
C CYS A 46 10.34 -6.83 3.75
N PHE A 47 11.04 -5.75 3.38
CA PHE A 47 11.79 -5.71 2.11
C PHE A 47 13.31 -5.60 2.29
N PHE A 48 13.87 -5.96 3.45
CA PHE A 48 15.32 -5.84 3.69
C PHE A 48 16.15 -6.63 2.68
N ASP A 49 15.81 -7.89 2.40
CA ASP A 49 16.52 -8.70 1.41
C ASP A 49 16.50 -8.06 0.02
N TYR A 50 15.33 -7.53 -0.38
CA TYR A 50 15.21 -6.79 -1.64
C TYR A 50 16.11 -5.55 -1.65
N LYS A 51 16.10 -4.76 -0.59
CA LYS A 51 16.90 -3.52 -0.48
C LYS A 51 18.39 -3.82 -0.43
N GLN A 52 18.80 -4.89 0.25
CA GLN A 52 20.16 -5.35 0.26
C GLN A 52 20.63 -5.74 -1.15
N ASN A 53 19.82 -6.53 -1.86
CA ASN A 53 20.17 -6.97 -3.22
C ASN A 53 20.16 -5.81 -4.24
N ALA A 54 19.23 -4.86 -4.12
CA ALA A 54 19.06 -3.78 -5.08
C ALA A 54 19.99 -2.59 -4.82
N TYR A 55 20.34 -2.31 -3.56
CA TYR A 55 21.02 -1.07 -3.14
C TYR A 55 22.18 -1.30 -2.17
N GLY A 56 22.44 -2.54 -1.76
CA GLY A 56 23.45 -2.87 -0.75
C GLY A 56 23.09 -2.39 0.67
N LEU A 57 21.80 -2.25 0.99
CA LEU A 57 21.35 -1.79 2.30
C LEU A 57 21.62 -2.86 3.36
N ASP A 58 22.39 -2.51 4.39
CA ASP A 58 22.54 -3.26 5.63
C ASP A 58 21.96 -2.43 6.79
N TRP A 59 20.87 -2.92 7.40
CA TRP A 59 20.17 -2.18 8.45
C TRP A 59 20.99 -2.04 9.74
N ASN A 60 21.91 -2.97 10.03
CA ASN A 60 22.84 -2.85 11.15
C ASN A 60 23.93 -1.79 10.89
N GLU A 61 24.39 -1.66 9.64
CA GLU A 61 25.31 -0.58 9.27
C GLU A 61 24.60 0.78 9.36
N VAL A 62 23.31 0.85 8.98
CA VAL A 62 22.47 2.04 9.17
C VAL A 62 22.41 2.40 10.65
N TYR A 63 22.12 1.44 11.54
CA TYR A 63 22.19 1.68 12.99
C TYR A 63 23.53 2.29 13.40
N SER A 64 24.62 1.66 12.99
CA SER A 64 25.97 2.08 13.37
C SER A 64 26.32 3.51 12.93
N ARG A 65 25.82 3.95 11.76
CA ARG A 65 26.00 5.31 11.25
C ARG A 65 25.15 6.33 12.00
N TYR A 66 23.87 6.02 12.15
CA TYR A 66 22.90 6.99 12.69
C TYR A 66 22.96 7.10 14.22
N SER A 67 23.27 6.03 14.95
CA SER A 67 23.45 6.07 16.40
C SER A 67 24.55 7.06 16.85
N ARG A 68 25.56 7.30 16.03
CA ARG A 68 26.63 8.28 16.29
C ARG A 68 26.17 9.73 16.10
N ARG A 69 25.06 9.95 15.40
CA ARG A 69 24.47 11.28 15.19
C ARG A 69 23.56 11.70 16.34
N ILE A 70 23.19 10.76 17.22
CA ILE A 70 22.28 11.03 18.33
C ILE A 70 23.04 11.61 19.52
N ASP A 71 22.60 12.78 19.97
CA ASP A 71 23.02 13.46 21.16
C ASP A 71 21.80 13.67 22.08
N ASP A 72 21.94 13.44 23.38
CA ASP A 72 20.84 13.53 24.34
C ASP A 72 20.32 14.98 24.56
N ASN A 73 21.06 15.98 24.06
CA ASN A 73 20.67 17.40 24.11
C ASN A 73 20.00 17.88 22.79
N MET A 74 19.73 16.97 21.86
CA MET A 74 19.04 17.33 20.61
C MET A 74 17.64 17.88 20.87
N SER A 75 17.26 18.89 20.10
CA SER A 75 15.86 19.29 20.01
C SER A 75 15.05 18.27 19.21
N ASP A 76 13.72 18.29 19.39
CA ASP A 76 12.81 17.42 18.65
C ASP A 76 12.97 17.55 17.13
N SER A 77 13.22 18.76 16.62
CA SER A 77 13.43 18.99 15.19
C SER A 77 14.75 18.37 14.70
N GLN A 78 15.81 18.45 15.48
CA GLN A 78 17.10 17.82 15.14
C GLN A 78 16.99 16.30 15.18
N LEU A 79 16.32 15.75 16.19
CA LEU A 79 16.05 14.33 16.27
C LEU A 79 15.21 13.87 15.07
N PHE A 80 14.13 14.60 14.74
CA PHE A 80 13.26 14.28 13.61
C PHE A 80 14.04 14.22 12.28
N GLU A 81 14.95 15.16 12.06
CA GLU A 81 15.80 15.17 10.85
C GLU A 81 16.69 13.91 10.78
N VAL A 82 17.36 13.54 11.89
CA VAL A 82 18.20 12.34 11.93
C VAL A 82 17.41 11.07 11.72
N LEU A 83 16.24 10.95 12.35
CA LEU A 83 15.35 9.81 12.19
C LEU A 83 14.77 9.73 10.76
N GLY A 84 14.43 10.87 10.18
CA GLY A 84 13.96 10.98 8.81
C GLY A 84 15.01 10.54 7.78
N ASP A 85 16.24 10.99 7.96
CA ASP A 85 17.38 10.57 7.15
C ASP A 85 17.61 9.05 7.24
N MET A 86 17.52 8.48 8.44
CA MET A 86 17.64 7.04 8.67
C MET A 86 16.57 6.26 7.91
N LEU A 87 15.32 6.69 7.98
CA LEU A 87 14.22 6.07 7.23
C LEU A 87 14.40 6.23 5.72
N GLY A 88 14.97 7.34 5.28
CA GLY A 88 15.28 7.62 3.87
C GLY A 88 16.22 6.59 3.21
N GLU A 89 17.08 5.92 4.01
CA GLU A 89 17.96 4.84 3.53
C GLU A 89 17.17 3.66 2.95
N LEU A 90 15.94 3.44 3.42
CA LEU A 90 15.06 2.39 2.90
C LEU A 90 14.61 2.65 1.46
N LYS A 91 14.64 3.90 1.00
CA LYS A 91 14.15 4.30 -0.32
C LYS A 91 12.78 3.71 -0.63
N ASP A 92 11.83 3.88 0.30
CA ASP A 92 10.50 3.29 0.23
C ASP A 92 9.41 4.34 0.48
N GLY A 93 8.56 4.56 -0.51
CA GLY A 93 7.47 5.53 -0.43
C GLY A 93 6.37 5.19 0.59
N HIS A 94 6.34 3.96 1.13
CA HIS A 94 5.42 3.57 2.20
C HIS A 94 5.93 3.92 3.59
N VAL A 95 7.24 4.17 3.74
CA VAL A 95 7.84 4.53 5.03
C VAL A 95 7.87 6.03 5.18
N ASN A 96 6.95 6.55 5.98
CA ASN A 96 6.82 7.99 6.22
C ASN A 96 6.77 8.25 7.73
N MET A 97 7.31 9.40 8.15
CA MET A 97 7.26 9.86 9.53
C MET A 97 6.66 11.27 9.58
N TYR A 98 5.80 11.50 10.56
CA TYR A 98 5.08 12.76 10.72
C TYR A 98 5.26 13.29 12.13
N ALA A 99 5.46 14.60 12.22
CA ALA A 99 5.40 15.37 13.45
C ALA A 99 4.50 16.60 13.25
N PRO A 100 4.03 17.26 14.32
CA PRO A 100 3.23 18.48 14.15
C PRO A 100 3.94 19.61 13.39
N PHE A 101 5.26 19.56 13.31
CA PHE A 101 6.11 20.61 12.72
C PHE A 101 6.78 20.19 11.41
N ASP A 102 6.82 18.88 11.05
CA ASP A 102 7.51 18.41 9.85
C ASP A 102 7.03 17.04 9.37
N GLN A 103 7.41 16.69 8.15
CA GLN A 103 7.13 15.39 7.51
C GLN A 103 8.39 14.86 6.82
N SER A 104 8.79 13.62 7.14
CA SER A 104 9.83 12.89 6.40
C SER A 104 9.22 11.81 5.52
N ARG A 105 9.65 11.75 4.25
CA ARG A 105 9.15 10.81 3.24
C ARG A 105 10.19 10.60 2.13
N TYR A 106 10.10 9.47 1.44
CA TYR A 106 10.92 9.19 0.27
C TYR A 106 10.03 9.06 -0.99
N TRP A 107 9.84 10.16 -1.71
CA TRP A 107 9.02 10.21 -2.94
C TRP A 107 9.78 10.65 -4.19
N SER A 108 11.10 10.82 -4.11
CA SER A 108 11.96 11.19 -5.23
C SER A 108 11.89 10.20 -6.40
N TRP A 109 11.48 8.95 -6.17
CA TRP A 109 11.25 7.96 -7.23
C TRP A 109 10.25 8.41 -8.30
N HIS A 110 9.38 9.36 -8.00
CA HIS A 110 8.47 9.97 -8.96
C HIS A 110 8.56 11.51 -9.02
N GLU A 111 8.88 12.20 -7.92
CA GLU A 111 8.93 13.67 -7.86
C GLU A 111 10.09 14.24 -8.68
N ASP A 112 11.21 13.50 -8.78
CA ASP A 112 12.39 13.92 -9.56
C ASP A 112 12.20 13.75 -11.08
N PHE A 113 11.03 13.31 -11.54
CA PHE A 113 10.74 13.04 -12.94
C PHE A 113 9.59 13.89 -13.46
N PRO A 114 9.60 14.26 -14.76
CA PRO A 114 8.50 15.00 -15.35
C PRO A 114 7.17 14.25 -15.23
N ALA A 115 6.13 14.96 -14.80
CA ALA A 115 4.77 14.43 -14.79
C ALA A 115 4.29 14.19 -16.23
N ASN A 116 3.71 13.01 -16.50
CA ASN A 116 3.07 12.69 -17.79
C ASN A 116 1.55 12.58 -17.67
N TYR A 117 0.98 13.19 -16.62
CA TYR A 117 -0.45 13.34 -16.40
C TYR A 117 -0.77 14.79 -16.03
N ASN A 118 -1.91 15.28 -16.53
CA ASN A 118 -2.40 16.61 -16.22
C ASN A 118 -3.94 16.56 -16.15
N ASP A 119 -4.50 16.77 -14.97
CA ASP A 119 -5.93 16.70 -14.71
C ASP A 119 -6.74 17.72 -15.53
N SER A 120 -6.18 18.91 -15.78
CA SER A 120 -6.84 19.92 -16.62
C SER A 120 -6.92 19.48 -18.08
N LEU A 121 -5.87 18.84 -18.60
CA LEU A 121 -5.89 18.27 -19.94
C LEU A 121 -6.83 17.07 -20.01
N GLN A 122 -6.83 16.17 -19.00
CA GLN A 122 -7.79 15.08 -18.95
C GLN A 122 -9.23 15.61 -18.98
N ARG A 123 -9.57 16.59 -18.14
CA ARG A 123 -10.91 17.21 -18.13
C ARG A 123 -11.27 17.84 -19.46
N ARG A 124 -10.32 18.51 -20.12
CA ARG A 124 -10.55 19.11 -21.44
C ARG A 124 -10.93 18.07 -22.49
N TYR A 125 -10.26 16.91 -22.51
CA TYR A 125 -10.52 15.84 -23.48
C TYR A 125 -11.67 14.93 -23.07
N LEU A 126 -11.86 14.71 -21.77
CA LEU A 126 -12.98 13.95 -21.24
C LEU A 126 -14.31 14.69 -21.46
N GLY A 127 -14.28 16.03 -21.45
CA GLY A 127 -15.48 16.86 -21.58
C GLY A 127 -16.26 16.94 -20.27
N THR A 128 -17.53 17.35 -20.38
CA THR A 128 -18.44 17.51 -19.24
C THR A 128 -19.54 16.45 -19.18
N ASP A 129 -19.67 15.61 -20.21
CA ASP A 129 -20.71 14.61 -20.37
C ASP A 129 -20.28 13.19 -19.96
N TYR A 130 -19.18 13.08 -19.19
CA TYR A 130 -18.79 11.82 -18.60
C TYR A 130 -19.69 11.44 -17.42
N LYS A 131 -19.80 10.15 -17.17
CA LYS A 131 -20.53 9.58 -16.05
C LYS A 131 -19.57 9.23 -14.90
N ILE A 132 -20.12 9.11 -13.69
CA ILE A 132 -19.38 8.68 -12.51
C ILE A 132 -20.14 7.53 -11.86
N ALA A 133 -19.41 6.46 -11.54
CA ALA A 133 -19.91 5.38 -10.70
C ALA A 133 -18.87 5.05 -9.64
N ALA A 134 -19.20 5.31 -8.36
CA ALA A 134 -18.32 5.10 -7.20
C ALA A 134 -16.89 5.66 -7.40
N GLY A 135 -16.77 6.90 -7.88
CA GLY A 135 -15.49 7.58 -8.11
C GLY A 135 -14.81 7.27 -9.46
N LEU A 136 -15.21 6.22 -10.16
CA LEU A 136 -14.74 5.94 -11.51
C LEU A 136 -15.42 6.88 -12.51
N LYS A 137 -14.64 7.67 -13.26
CA LYS A 137 -15.15 8.51 -14.35
C LYS A 137 -15.12 7.69 -15.64
N TYR A 138 -16.19 7.70 -16.40
CA TYR A 138 -16.23 6.93 -17.65
C TYR A 138 -17.11 7.59 -18.72
N ARG A 139 -16.79 7.32 -19.96
CA ARG A 139 -17.58 7.73 -21.11
C ARG A 139 -17.23 6.93 -22.37
N LYS A 140 -18.08 7.05 -23.36
CA LYS A 140 -17.83 6.61 -24.73
C LYS A 140 -17.20 7.77 -25.51
N LEU A 141 -15.99 7.56 -26.05
CA LEU A 141 -15.32 8.53 -26.91
C LEU A 141 -15.87 8.53 -28.33
N SER A 142 -15.64 9.61 -29.11
CA SER A 142 -16.19 9.80 -30.45
C SER A 142 -15.78 8.71 -31.46
N ASN A 143 -14.66 8.04 -31.26
CA ASN A 143 -14.16 6.94 -32.09
C ASN A 143 -14.67 5.55 -31.64
N ASN A 144 -15.75 5.50 -30.85
CA ASN A 144 -16.34 4.29 -30.30
C ASN A 144 -15.37 3.46 -29.43
N VAL A 145 -14.52 4.14 -28.68
CA VAL A 145 -13.66 3.57 -27.64
C VAL A 145 -14.23 3.96 -26.28
N GLY A 146 -14.39 2.98 -25.38
CA GLY A 146 -14.72 3.25 -23.99
C GLY A 146 -13.51 3.83 -23.26
N TYR A 147 -13.75 4.72 -22.30
CA TYR A 147 -12.73 5.27 -21.42
C TYR A 147 -13.21 5.16 -19.99
N ILE A 148 -12.35 4.62 -19.13
CA ILE A 148 -12.54 4.57 -17.67
C ILE A 148 -11.31 5.19 -17.02
N TYR A 149 -11.51 6.16 -16.13
CA TYR A 149 -10.47 6.70 -15.27
C TYR A 149 -10.69 6.24 -13.84
N CYS A 150 -9.66 5.62 -13.26
CA CYS A 150 -9.59 5.20 -11.87
C CYS A 150 -8.40 5.89 -11.21
N GLY A 151 -8.63 7.01 -10.53
CA GLY A 151 -7.56 7.80 -9.89
C GLY A 151 -7.16 7.31 -8.51
N SER A 152 -7.88 6.35 -7.92
CA SER A 152 -7.56 5.78 -6.61
C SER A 152 -8.33 4.49 -6.36
N PHE A 153 -7.73 3.59 -5.60
CA PHE A 153 -8.37 2.40 -5.02
C PHE A 153 -8.73 2.58 -3.53
N SER A 154 -8.67 3.81 -3.01
CA SER A 154 -9.08 4.11 -1.64
C SER A 154 -10.61 4.17 -1.45
N GLN A 155 -11.37 4.25 -2.53
CA GLN A 155 -12.83 4.23 -2.51
C GLN A 155 -13.34 2.86 -2.94
N THR A 156 -14.29 2.33 -2.16
CA THR A 156 -14.94 1.07 -2.49
C THR A 156 -15.94 1.24 -3.64
N PHE A 157 -15.82 0.42 -4.67
CA PHE A 157 -16.83 0.27 -5.69
C PHE A 157 -17.44 -1.13 -5.66
N GLY A 158 -18.77 -1.18 -5.69
CA GLY A 158 -19.51 -2.44 -5.72
C GLY A 158 -19.48 -3.09 -7.10
N ALA A 159 -19.76 -4.40 -7.14
CA ALA A 159 -19.87 -5.15 -8.38
C ALA A 159 -20.89 -4.50 -9.34
N GLY A 160 -22.03 -4.03 -8.85
CA GLY A 160 -23.05 -3.34 -9.65
C GLY A 160 -22.57 -2.02 -10.27
N ASN A 161 -21.64 -1.29 -9.64
CA ASN A 161 -21.07 -0.08 -10.24
C ASN A 161 -20.22 -0.43 -11.47
N LEU A 162 -19.39 -1.48 -11.37
CA LEU A 162 -18.61 -1.97 -12.51
C LEU A 162 -19.52 -2.55 -13.60
N ASP A 163 -20.55 -3.32 -13.26
CA ASP A 163 -21.50 -3.84 -14.22
C ASP A 163 -22.22 -2.73 -15.00
N ALA A 164 -22.63 -1.65 -14.33
CA ALA A 164 -23.23 -0.48 -14.98
C ALA A 164 -22.25 0.19 -15.97
N ILE A 165 -20.97 0.35 -15.59
CA ILE A 165 -19.93 0.90 -16.48
C ILE A 165 -19.75 0.00 -17.71
N PHE A 166 -19.54 -1.31 -17.52
CA PHE A 166 -19.29 -2.23 -18.60
C PHE A 166 -20.49 -2.41 -19.52
N LEU A 167 -21.71 -2.37 -18.98
CA LEU A 167 -22.95 -2.40 -19.78
C LEU A 167 -23.06 -1.14 -20.66
N ASP A 168 -22.80 0.03 -20.11
CA ASP A 168 -22.87 1.30 -20.85
C ASP A 168 -21.82 1.36 -21.97
N LEU A 169 -20.64 0.78 -21.74
CA LEU A 169 -19.54 0.71 -22.71
C LEU A 169 -19.58 -0.53 -23.62
N ALA A 170 -20.56 -1.44 -23.44
CA ALA A 170 -20.59 -2.74 -24.13
C ALA A 170 -20.53 -2.66 -25.67
N THR A 171 -21.06 -1.58 -26.26
CA THR A 171 -21.04 -1.37 -27.70
C THR A 171 -19.71 -0.80 -28.23
N CYS A 172 -18.80 -0.38 -27.38
CA CYS A 172 -17.48 0.10 -27.79
C CYS A 172 -16.62 -1.02 -28.38
N ASN A 173 -15.73 -0.67 -29.32
CA ASN A 173 -14.83 -1.62 -29.98
C ASN A 173 -13.59 -1.94 -29.15
N ALA A 174 -13.18 -1.03 -28.29
CA ALA A 174 -12.03 -1.14 -27.41
C ALA A 174 -12.28 -0.34 -26.13
N LEU A 175 -11.40 -0.51 -25.14
CA LEU A 175 -11.44 0.18 -23.86
C LEU A 175 -10.06 0.77 -23.53
N ILE A 176 -10.07 1.97 -22.96
CA ILE A 176 -8.92 2.56 -22.28
C ILE A 176 -9.25 2.56 -20.78
N VAL A 177 -8.35 1.97 -19.98
CA VAL A 177 -8.38 2.05 -18.53
C VAL A 177 -7.22 2.94 -18.10
N ASP A 178 -7.52 4.12 -17.61
CA ASP A 178 -6.51 5.11 -17.22
C ASP A 178 -6.37 5.10 -15.69
N ILE A 179 -5.22 4.61 -15.22
CA ILE A 179 -4.83 4.58 -13.81
C ILE A 179 -3.65 5.51 -13.53
N ARG A 180 -3.35 6.44 -14.42
CA ARG A 180 -2.26 7.41 -14.17
C ARG A 180 -2.57 8.22 -12.91
N ASP A 181 -1.52 8.49 -12.13
CA ASP A 181 -1.56 9.13 -10.80
C ASP A 181 -2.43 8.39 -9.77
N ASN A 182 -2.74 7.10 -10.00
CA ASN A 182 -3.39 6.29 -8.99
C ASN A 182 -2.38 5.88 -7.92
N GLY A 183 -2.45 6.49 -6.75
CA GLY A 183 -1.57 6.20 -5.60
C GLY A 183 -1.89 4.89 -4.86
N GLY A 184 -2.77 4.04 -5.41
CA GLY A 184 -3.15 2.77 -4.80
C GLY A 184 -4.37 2.90 -3.87
N GLY A 185 -4.36 2.11 -2.82
CA GLY A 185 -5.44 1.97 -1.84
C GLY A 185 -5.65 0.50 -1.47
N MET A 186 -6.90 0.03 -1.54
CA MET A 186 -7.25 -1.35 -1.20
C MET A 186 -6.95 -2.30 -2.37
N MET A 187 -6.14 -3.33 -2.15
CA MET A 187 -5.86 -4.40 -3.12
C MET A 187 -7.15 -5.04 -3.64
N SER A 188 -8.11 -5.30 -2.77
CA SER A 188 -9.42 -5.86 -3.14
C SER A 188 -10.17 -5.03 -4.20
N GLU A 189 -9.97 -3.70 -4.23
CA GLU A 189 -10.60 -2.84 -5.24
C GLU A 189 -9.86 -2.91 -6.58
N ALA A 190 -8.53 -2.99 -6.54
CA ALA A 190 -7.72 -3.25 -7.74
C ALA A 190 -8.08 -4.61 -8.36
N GLU A 191 -8.15 -5.66 -7.54
CA GLU A 191 -8.56 -7.01 -7.96
C GLU A 191 -9.97 -7.04 -8.56
N LYS A 192 -10.96 -6.34 -7.97
CA LYS A 192 -12.32 -6.25 -8.52
C LYS A 192 -12.34 -5.67 -9.93
N LEU A 193 -11.52 -4.64 -10.19
CA LEU A 193 -11.41 -4.07 -11.52
C LEU A 193 -10.66 -5.02 -12.47
N ALA A 194 -9.52 -5.55 -12.06
CA ALA A 194 -8.69 -6.46 -12.84
C ALA A 194 -9.45 -7.77 -13.21
N ALA A 195 -10.27 -8.30 -12.29
CA ALA A 195 -11.09 -9.49 -12.52
C ALA A 195 -12.09 -9.38 -13.67
N ARG A 196 -12.36 -8.16 -14.16
CA ARG A 196 -13.21 -7.90 -15.32
C ARG A 196 -12.53 -8.20 -16.65
N PHE A 197 -11.23 -8.46 -16.66
CA PHE A 197 -10.41 -8.63 -17.86
C PHE A 197 -9.83 -10.03 -18.02
N THR A 198 -10.19 -10.97 -17.17
CA THR A 198 -9.76 -12.37 -17.27
C THR A 198 -10.93 -13.34 -17.34
N ASP A 199 -10.77 -14.45 -18.08
CA ASP A 199 -11.75 -15.52 -18.21
C ASP A 199 -11.37 -16.77 -17.42
N LYS A 200 -10.17 -16.81 -16.86
CA LYS A 200 -9.66 -17.92 -16.07
C LYS A 200 -8.91 -17.40 -14.86
N GLU A 201 -8.78 -18.25 -13.84
CA GLU A 201 -7.90 -17.96 -12.73
C GLU A 201 -6.45 -17.83 -13.21
N VAL A 202 -5.79 -16.75 -12.83
CA VAL A 202 -4.41 -16.45 -13.18
C VAL A 202 -3.58 -16.18 -11.91
N THR A 203 -2.33 -16.61 -11.90
CA THR A 203 -1.40 -16.25 -10.84
C THR A 203 -0.94 -14.83 -11.09
N VAL A 204 -1.13 -13.95 -10.10
CA VAL A 204 -0.72 -12.53 -10.17
C VAL A 204 0.52 -12.23 -9.36
N GLY A 205 0.92 -13.11 -8.45
CA GLY A 205 2.14 -12.92 -7.67
C GLY A 205 2.25 -13.89 -6.51
N TYR A 206 3.12 -13.53 -5.59
CA TYR A 206 3.32 -14.24 -4.33
C TYR A 206 3.41 -13.23 -3.19
N MET A 207 2.90 -13.59 -2.04
CA MET A 207 2.89 -12.75 -0.84
C MET A 207 3.59 -13.47 0.30
N GLN A 208 4.27 -12.70 1.15
CA GLN A 208 4.73 -13.12 2.47
C GLN A 208 4.31 -12.06 3.49
N HIS A 209 4.15 -12.48 4.73
CA HIS A 209 3.89 -11.58 5.84
C HIS A 209 4.79 -11.94 7.03
N LYS A 210 5.01 -10.98 7.92
CA LYS A 210 5.74 -11.22 9.16
C LYS A 210 4.96 -12.17 10.06
N THR A 211 5.66 -13.14 10.63
CA THR A 211 5.12 -14.15 11.57
C THR A 211 5.62 -13.96 12.99
N GLY A 212 6.61 -13.09 13.19
CA GLY A 212 7.22 -12.77 14.47
C GLY A 212 7.98 -11.45 14.45
N SER A 213 8.67 -11.13 15.55
CA SER A 213 9.47 -9.90 15.72
C SER A 213 10.91 -10.03 15.21
N GLY A 214 11.36 -11.23 14.86
CA GLY A 214 12.71 -11.43 14.31
C GLY A 214 12.84 -10.80 12.91
N HIS A 215 14.04 -10.34 12.59
CA HIS A 215 14.37 -9.71 11.30
C HIS A 215 13.89 -10.55 10.09
N ASN A 216 14.06 -11.87 10.16
CA ASN A 216 13.73 -12.79 9.08
C ASN A 216 12.50 -13.68 9.35
N ASP A 217 11.66 -13.31 10.31
CA ASP A 217 10.45 -14.07 10.64
C ASP A 217 9.35 -13.83 9.60
N PHE A 218 9.36 -14.63 8.55
CA PHE A 218 8.36 -14.56 7.47
C PHE A 218 7.59 -15.86 7.31
N SER A 219 6.36 -15.75 6.83
CA SER A 219 5.59 -16.90 6.33
C SER A 219 6.27 -17.53 5.12
N SER A 220 5.85 -18.73 4.76
CA SER A 220 6.12 -19.26 3.41
C SER A 220 5.52 -18.35 2.34
N LEU A 221 6.05 -18.41 1.12
CA LEU A 221 5.47 -17.72 -0.04
C LEU A 221 4.06 -18.26 -0.32
N GLU A 222 3.08 -17.39 -0.26
CA GLU A 222 1.67 -17.66 -0.56
C GLU A 222 1.35 -17.19 -1.97
N LYS A 223 0.93 -18.13 -2.80
CA LYS A 223 0.54 -17.84 -4.17
C LYS A 223 -0.75 -17.00 -4.19
N GLN A 224 -0.68 -15.84 -4.84
CA GLN A 224 -1.82 -14.98 -5.07
C GLN A 224 -2.44 -15.26 -6.44
N THR A 225 -3.76 -15.40 -6.49
CA THR A 225 -4.49 -15.68 -7.72
C THR A 225 -5.65 -14.73 -7.91
N LEU A 226 -5.81 -14.25 -9.12
CA LEU A 226 -6.96 -13.45 -9.54
C LEU A 226 -7.96 -14.36 -10.24
N LYS A 227 -9.20 -14.40 -9.72
CA LYS A 227 -10.32 -15.13 -10.32
C LYS A 227 -11.15 -14.23 -11.20
N PRO A 228 -11.72 -14.77 -12.28
CA PRO A 228 -12.67 -14.00 -13.11
C PRO A 228 -13.83 -13.47 -12.28
N SER A 229 -14.25 -12.25 -12.58
CA SER A 229 -15.48 -11.70 -12.01
C SER A 229 -16.72 -12.52 -12.44
N ASN A 230 -17.67 -12.70 -11.52
CA ASN A 230 -18.99 -13.27 -11.83
C ASN A 230 -19.92 -12.27 -12.55
N GLY A 231 -19.59 -10.97 -12.55
CA GLY A 231 -20.33 -9.94 -13.26
C GLY A 231 -19.85 -9.76 -14.69
N LEU A 232 -20.28 -8.67 -15.35
CA LEU A 232 -19.89 -8.36 -16.72
C LEU A 232 -18.37 -8.26 -16.87
N ARG A 233 -17.82 -8.92 -17.88
CA ARG A 233 -16.40 -8.93 -18.21
C ARG A 233 -16.16 -8.34 -19.59
N TRP A 234 -14.97 -7.80 -19.80
CA TRP A 234 -14.56 -7.20 -21.05
C TRP A 234 -13.69 -8.16 -21.86
N HIS A 235 -14.15 -8.53 -23.05
CA HIS A 235 -13.48 -9.50 -23.93
C HIS A 235 -12.87 -8.89 -25.19
N LYS A 236 -12.93 -7.56 -25.31
CA LYS A 236 -12.38 -6.83 -26.46
C LYS A 236 -11.02 -6.23 -26.10
N ARG A 237 -10.38 -5.56 -27.04
CA ARG A 237 -9.08 -4.91 -26.83
C ARG A 237 -9.16 -3.90 -25.68
N VAL A 238 -8.13 -3.89 -24.86
CA VAL A 238 -7.95 -2.92 -23.77
C VAL A 238 -6.54 -2.35 -23.80
N ALA A 239 -6.43 -1.06 -23.54
CA ALA A 239 -5.18 -0.38 -23.27
C ALA A 239 -5.23 0.18 -21.83
N VAL A 240 -4.20 -0.10 -21.04
CA VAL A 240 -4.04 0.46 -19.70
C VAL A 240 -3.04 1.60 -19.77
N LEU A 241 -3.43 2.78 -19.30
CA LEU A 241 -2.53 3.93 -19.20
C LEU A 241 -1.98 4.01 -17.78
N THR A 242 -0.69 3.97 -17.67
CA THR A 242 0.06 4.06 -16.42
C THR A 242 1.07 5.20 -16.46
N ASN A 243 1.60 5.59 -15.32
CA ASN A 243 2.72 6.51 -15.22
C ASN A 243 3.57 6.20 -13.98
N ARG A 244 4.62 6.96 -13.76
CA ARG A 244 5.53 6.75 -12.63
C ARG A 244 4.87 6.96 -11.25
N SER A 245 3.79 7.74 -11.17
CA SER A 245 3.03 7.96 -9.92
C SER A 245 2.04 6.84 -9.60
N VAL A 246 1.90 5.82 -10.45
CA VAL A 246 1.13 4.61 -10.11
C VAL A 246 1.86 3.87 -9.01
N PHE A 247 1.16 3.59 -7.89
CA PHE A 247 1.83 3.14 -6.67
C PHE A 247 0.96 2.16 -5.87
N SER A 248 1.63 1.31 -5.04
CA SER A 248 0.94 0.37 -4.14
C SER A 248 -0.04 -0.54 -4.90
N ALA A 249 -1.27 -0.73 -4.43
CA ALA A 249 -2.29 -1.58 -5.04
C ALA A 249 -2.59 -1.27 -6.53
N ALA A 250 -2.16 -0.13 -7.06
CA ALA A 250 -2.31 0.19 -8.48
C ALA A 250 -1.14 -0.31 -9.35
N ASN A 251 -0.07 -0.80 -8.72
CA ASN A 251 1.13 -1.31 -9.40
C ASN A 251 1.18 -2.86 -9.40
N GLU A 252 0.16 -3.50 -8.90
CA GLU A 252 -0.05 -4.95 -8.92
C GLU A 252 -0.91 -5.34 -10.12
#